data_f79c2d4ae96a93d4e4f6027b4d6bbfc7
#
_entry.id   f79c2d4ae96a93d4e4f6027b4d6bbfc7
#
_cell.length_a   1.000
_cell.length_b   1.000
_cell.length_c   1.000
_cell.angle_alpha   90.00
_cell.angle_beta   90.00
_cell.angle_gamma   90.00
#
_symmetry.space_group_name_H-M   'P 1'
#
loop_
_entity.id
_entity.type
_entity.pdbx_description
1 polymer ?
#
loop_
_entity_poly.entity_id
_entity_poly.type
_entity_poly.pdbx_seq_one_letter_code
_entity_poly.pdbx_strand_id
1 'polypeptide(L)'
;MFSYQRGQFDLVIHNGLVVVGSDVMPPSTYIGIKGGVIEQISATPLTGKKIIDAEGGYIMPGGIDSHVHLSQKNTPAGDTFESGTRSAPPGGTTTVIPFAIQNSKEDFDLVSAVEEYHTVAKNSSYCDYGFHVIISNPNDEILKTQLPLLAQQHGITSVKVYTTYPRYRLSDEQVLDILLSNRKLGITTMIHAENADIIDFIGKKLEEKKLTDPFYHSESRPKVAEDEATYRVISLSKMIDVPILIVHMSSETALATVRDAQNNLVPIFAETCPQYLFLTADYLKHQCSHHVHKDDPFEGAKYICSPPLRQSQAELDGVWKAIQNGTVTVFSSDHAPTIYDHPLGKKAGLVNGIPHYKKVPNGLPGIETRMPLLFCKGVETGRITAQRYVELCCSNPAKLYGLDKKGTIAVGKDADFVIWYPKGKMAPFVLSNSMLHHGIDYSPFEGVEFTNWPRYTILRGCVVWDRDNGGLMASKSTGQYVKRTGSSMPGPMGKLSYIFE
;
A
#
# COMPACT_ATOMS: atom_id res chain seq x y z
N MET A 1 -30.87 -27.15 33.09
CA MET A 1 -29.52 -26.56 32.95
C MET A 1 -28.85 -27.23 31.77
N PHE A 2 -28.94 -26.65 30.58
CA PHE A 2 -28.22 -27.17 29.45
C PHE A 2 -26.77 -26.65 29.51
N SER A 3 -25.83 -27.50 29.91
CA SER A 3 -24.42 -27.20 29.79
C SER A 3 -24.06 -27.25 28.27
N TYR A 4 -24.02 -26.09 27.63
CA TYR A 4 -23.30 -25.98 26.34
C TYR A 4 -21.84 -26.33 26.67
N GLN A 5 -21.40 -27.53 26.30
CA GLN A 5 -19.97 -27.80 26.10
C GLN A 5 -19.50 -26.89 24.99
N ARG A 6 -18.93 -25.74 25.33
CA ARG A 6 -18.25 -24.84 24.40
C ARG A 6 -17.12 -25.66 23.79
N GLY A 7 -17.20 -25.95 22.51
CA GLY A 7 -16.14 -26.67 21.80
C GLY A 7 -14.81 -25.93 21.94
N GLN A 8 -13.73 -26.67 22.10
CA GLN A 8 -12.38 -26.13 22.20
C GLN A 8 -12.04 -25.34 20.96
N PHE A 9 -11.53 -24.09 21.12
CA PHE A 9 -11.03 -23.25 20.02
C PHE A 9 -9.76 -23.85 19.43
N ASP A 10 -9.48 -23.59 18.15
CA ASP A 10 -8.23 -24.00 17.52
C ASP A 10 -7.06 -23.14 18.03
N LEU A 11 -7.33 -21.84 18.23
CA LEU A 11 -6.39 -20.87 18.78
C LEU A 11 -7.13 -19.94 19.74
N VAL A 12 -6.49 -19.58 20.85
CA VAL A 12 -6.91 -18.50 21.75
C VAL A 12 -5.76 -17.48 21.84
N ILE A 13 -6.09 -16.20 21.69
CA ILE A 13 -5.15 -15.09 21.90
C ILE A 13 -5.65 -14.31 23.12
N HIS A 14 -4.75 -13.94 24.03
CA HIS A 14 -5.10 -13.19 25.24
C HIS A 14 -3.95 -12.31 25.75
N ASN A 15 -4.20 -11.60 26.84
CA ASN A 15 -3.22 -10.80 27.59
C ASN A 15 -2.53 -9.74 26.71
N GLY A 16 -3.31 -9.04 25.87
CA GLY A 16 -2.83 -7.93 25.05
C GLY A 16 -3.84 -6.81 24.93
N LEU A 17 -3.38 -5.66 24.46
CA LEU A 17 -4.21 -4.49 24.15
C LEU A 17 -4.86 -4.70 22.78
N VAL A 18 -6.13 -5.10 22.74
CA VAL A 18 -6.84 -5.41 21.50
C VAL A 18 -7.40 -4.13 20.88
N VAL A 19 -6.91 -3.75 19.70
CA VAL A 19 -7.36 -2.53 19.00
C VAL A 19 -8.54 -2.87 18.09
N VAL A 20 -9.72 -2.32 18.39
CA VAL A 20 -10.98 -2.57 17.68
C VAL A 20 -11.61 -1.24 17.29
N GLY A 21 -11.51 -0.88 16.02
CA GLY A 21 -12.04 0.40 15.52
C GLY A 21 -11.48 1.59 16.33
N SER A 22 -12.36 2.36 16.98
CA SER A 22 -11.99 3.49 17.84
C SER A 22 -11.55 3.11 19.27
N ASP A 23 -11.70 1.83 19.64
CA ASP A 23 -11.50 1.37 21.01
C ASP A 23 -10.26 0.51 21.18
N VAL A 24 -9.73 0.48 22.40
CA VAL A 24 -8.70 -0.46 22.83
C VAL A 24 -9.25 -1.28 24.00
N MET A 25 -9.48 -2.57 23.78
CA MET A 25 -9.94 -3.48 24.81
C MET A 25 -8.79 -3.88 25.74
N PRO A 26 -9.08 -4.12 27.05
CA PRO A 26 -8.05 -4.37 28.04
C PRO A 26 -7.39 -5.76 27.88
N PRO A 27 -6.23 -5.99 28.54
CA PRO A 27 -5.53 -7.29 28.52
C PRO A 27 -6.35 -8.49 29.02
N SER A 28 -7.42 -8.25 29.76
CA SER A 28 -8.37 -9.29 30.18
C SER A 28 -9.24 -9.84 29.03
N THR A 29 -9.04 -9.36 27.79
CA THR A 29 -9.78 -9.81 26.63
C THR A 29 -9.18 -11.09 26.06
N TYR A 30 -10.04 -12.08 25.80
CA TYR A 30 -9.72 -13.34 25.13
C TYR A 30 -10.38 -13.39 23.76
N ILE A 31 -9.64 -13.84 22.76
CA ILE A 31 -10.13 -14.00 21.39
C ILE A 31 -10.07 -15.48 21.05
N GLY A 32 -11.22 -16.10 20.84
CA GLY A 32 -11.36 -17.51 20.44
C GLY A 32 -11.53 -17.66 18.94
N ILE A 33 -10.65 -18.43 18.32
CA ILE A 33 -10.58 -18.65 16.86
C ILE A 33 -10.89 -20.11 16.56
N LYS A 34 -11.78 -20.33 15.56
CA LYS A 34 -12.14 -21.67 15.09
C LYS A 34 -12.35 -21.65 13.58
N GLY A 35 -11.75 -22.61 12.87
CA GLY A 35 -11.87 -22.73 11.43
C GLY A 35 -11.38 -21.48 10.67
N GLY A 36 -10.38 -20.77 11.21
CA GLY A 36 -9.82 -19.56 10.60
C GLY A 36 -10.62 -18.28 10.83
N VAL A 37 -11.70 -18.32 11.60
CA VAL A 37 -12.62 -17.21 11.86
C VAL A 37 -12.62 -16.86 13.35
N ILE A 38 -12.79 -15.59 13.68
CA ILE A 38 -13.02 -15.13 15.05
C ILE A 38 -14.42 -15.57 15.46
N GLU A 39 -14.52 -16.54 16.36
CA GLU A 39 -15.80 -17.09 16.80
C GLU A 39 -16.31 -16.39 18.07
N GLN A 40 -15.40 -15.98 18.96
CA GLN A 40 -15.77 -15.35 20.22
C GLN A 40 -14.74 -14.33 20.68
N ILE A 41 -15.23 -13.22 21.24
CA ILE A 41 -14.44 -12.26 22.03
C ILE A 41 -15.05 -12.23 23.42
N SER A 42 -14.24 -12.39 24.49
CA SER A 42 -14.73 -12.63 25.85
C SER A 42 -13.86 -11.94 26.90
N ALA A 43 -14.48 -11.45 27.96
CA ALA A 43 -13.76 -11.02 29.17
C ALA A 43 -13.47 -12.20 30.13
N THR A 44 -14.04 -13.39 29.89
CA THR A 44 -13.77 -14.60 30.67
C THR A 44 -12.80 -15.51 29.88
N PRO A 45 -11.94 -16.25 30.62
CA PRO A 45 -10.98 -17.16 29.97
C PRO A 45 -11.62 -18.14 28.98
N LEU A 46 -10.98 -18.31 27.85
CA LEU A 46 -11.33 -19.30 26.82
C LEU A 46 -10.28 -20.40 26.79
N THR A 47 -10.66 -21.60 26.33
CA THR A 47 -9.76 -22.73 26.16
C THR A 47 -9.57 -23.08 24.70
N GLY A 48 -8.33 -23.38 24.30
CA GLY A 48 -7.99 -23.70 22.91
C GLY A 48 -6.89 -24.74 22.83
N LYS A 49 -6.73 -25.34 21.63
CA LYS A 49 -5.64 -26.29 21.34
C LYS A 49 -4.28 -25.59 21.37
N LYS A 50 -4.23 -24.33 20.91
CA LYS A 50 -3.07 -23.46 21.00
C LYS A 50 -3.48 -22.18 21.75
N ILE A 51 -2.54 -21.62 22.52
CA ILE A 51 -2.75 -20.38 23.25
C ILE A 51 -1.57 -19.46 22.96
N ILE A 52 -1.84 -18.22 22.59
CA ILE A 52 -0.84 -17.15 22.42
C ILE A 52 -1.06 -16.12 23.50
N ASP A 53 -0.04 -15.93 24.32
CA ASP A 53 0.04 -14.84 25.29
C ASP A 53 0.72 -13.64 24.60
N ALA A 54 0.01 -12.53 24.48
CA ALA A 54 0.55 -11.29 23.91
C ALA A 54 1.40 -10.49 24.90
N GLU A 55 1.53 -10.95 26.16
CA GLU A 55 2.38 -10.37 27.22
C GLU A 55 2.17 -8.86 27.43
N GLY A 56 0.99 -8.33 27.15
CA GLY A 56 0.67 -6.89 27.22
C GLY A 56 0.95 -6.11 25.94
N GLY A 57 1.39 -6.77 24.87
CA GLY A 57 1.58 -6.16 23.55
C GLY A 57 0.26 -5.80 22.86
N TYR A 58 0.32 -4.99 21.83
CA TYR A 58 -0.84 -4.71 20.99
C TYR A 58 -1.23 -5.93 20.15
N ILE A 59 -2.52 -6.23 20.12
CA ILE A 59 -3.17 -7.19 19.22
C ILE A 59 -3.99 -6.35 18.24
N MET A 60 -3.55 -6.31 16.99
CA MET A 60 -4.18 -5.50 15.92
C MET A 60 -4.63 -6.40 14.79
N PRO A 61 -5.60 -5.96 13.94
CA PRO A 61 -5.91 -6.68 12.70
C PRO A 61 -4.67 -6.82 11.82
N GLY A 62 -4.60 -7.88 11.04
CA GLY A 62 -3.56 -8.04 10.02
C GLY A 62 -3.57 -6.89 9.02
N GLY A 63 -2.38 -6.43 8.62
CA GLY A 63 -2.20 -5.33 7.69
C GLY A 63 -2.70 -5.64 6.30
N ILE A 64 -3.26 -4.64 5.63
CA ILE A 64 -3.65 -4.68 4.22
C ILE A 64 -2.77 -3.69 3.47
N ASP A 65 -1.95 -4.19 2.56
CA ASP A 65 -1.15 -3.35 1.67
C ASP A 65 -1.84 -3.27 0.31
N SER A 66 -2.53 -2.17 0.09
CA SER A 66 -3.36 -1.96 -1.08
C SER A 66 -2.64 -1.33 -2.27
N HIS A 67 -1.30 -1.22 -2.23
CA HIS A 67 -0.54 -0.64 -3.32
C HIS A 67 0.80 -1.36 -3.47
N VAL A 68 0.82 -2.40 -4.28
CA VAL A 68 2.01 -3.21 -4.52
C VAL A 68 2.11 -3.62 -5.99
N HIS A 69 3.32 -3.68 -6.52
CA HIS A 69 3.61 -4.06 -7.90
C HIS A 69 4.45 -5.34 -7.92
N LEU A 70 3.81 -6.46 -8.28
CA LEU A 70 4.41 -7.79 -8.28
C LEU A 70 4.30 -8.44 -9.67
N SER A 71 5.33 -9.19 -10.07
CA SER A 71 5.35 -9.96 -11.32
C SER A 71 4.91 -9.19 -12.56
N GLN A 72 5.32 -7.93 -12.67
CA GLN A 72 4.93 -7.09 -13.80
C GLN A 72 5.83 -7.36 -15.02
N LYS A 73 5.23 -7.66 -16.17
CA LYS A 73 5.95 -7.97 -17.41
C LYS A 73 6.92 -6.87 -17.87
N ASN A 74 6.58 -5.62 -17.60
CA ASN A 74 7.40 -4.46 -17.97
C ASN A 74 8.51 -4.14 -16.96
N THR A 75 8.61 -4.91 -15.88
CA THR A 75 9.62 -4.75 -14.84
C THR A 75 10.25 -6.11 -14.50
N PRO A 76 11.00 -6.73 -15.45
CA PRO A 76 11.49 -8.10 -15.29
C PRO A 76 12.49 -8.27 -14.15
N ALA A 77 13.12 -7.18 -13.68
CA ALA A 77 14.01 -7.17 -12.52
C ALA A 77 13.28 -6.80 -11.22
N GLY A 78 11.95 -6.79 -11.21
CA GLY A 78 11.13 -6.53 -10.02
C GLY A 78 10.83 -7.78 -9.21
N ASP A 79 10.18 -7.60 -8.05
CA ASP A 79 9.70 -8.72 -7.25
C ASP A 79 8.59 -9.50 -7.94
N THR A 80 8.63 -10.82 -7.76
CA THR A 80 7.57 -11.75 -8.15
C THR A 80 6.48 -11.83 -7.07
N PHE A 81 5.37 -12.52 -7.34
CA PHE A 81 4.41 -12.85 -6.28
C PHE A 81 5.09 -13.63 -5.15
N GLU A 82 5.93 -14.60 -5.47
CA GLU A 82 6.62 -15.42 -4.46
C GLU A 82 7.59 -14.57 -3.63
N SER A 83 8.49 -13.81 -4.25
CA SER A 83 9.51 -13.06 -3.53
C SER A 83 8.93 -11.84 -2.78
N GLY A 84 8.01 -11.10 -3.40
CA GLY A 84 7.41 -9.93 -2.76
C GLY A 84 6.45 -10.28 -1.63
N THR A 85 5.54 -11.26 -1.82
CA THR A 85 4.61 -11.64 -0.75
C THR A 85 5.27 -12.41 0.39
N ARG A 86 6.46 -13.00 0.17
CA ARG A 86 7.26 -13.61 1.24
C ARG A 86 7.63 -12.60 2.32
N SER A 87 7.77 -11.33 1.97
CA SER A 87 8.06 -10.23 2.90
C SER A 87 6.82 -9.69 3.65
N ALA A 88 5.60 -10.08 3.26
CA ALA A 88 4.38 -9.56 3.86
C ALA A 88 4.16 -10.04 5.31
N PRO A 89 4.17 -11.35 5.63
CA PRO A 89 3.97 -11.82 7.01
C PRO A 89 5.01 -11.29 8.00
N PRO A 90 6.34 -11.28 7.71
CA PRO A 90 7.32 -10.70 8.62
C PRO A 90 7.08 -9.23 8.96
N GLY A 91 6.51 -8.46 8.04
CA GLY A 91 6.12 -7.06 8.22
C GLY A 91 4.74 -6.86 8.86
N GLY A 92 3.98 -7.93 9.19
CA GLY A 92 2.63 -7.82 9.76
C GLY A 92 1.50 -7.67 8.72
N THR A 93 1.81 -7.80 7.43
CA THR A 93 0.82 -7.70 6.36
C THR A 93 0.24 -9.08 6.04
N THR A 94 -1.08 -9.20 6.08
CA THR A 94 -1.82 -10.45 5.83
C THR A 94 -2.53 -10.46 4.48
N THR A 95 -2.68 -9.29 3.85
CA THR A 95 -3.34 -9.17 2.55
C THR A 95 -2.65 -8.11 1.70
N VAL A 96 -2.43 -8.42 0.42
CA VAL A 96 -1.91 -7.47 -0.58
C VAL A 96 -2.89 -7.32 -1.73
N ILE A 97 -2.92 -6.13 -2.39
CA ILE A 97 -3.75 -5.91 -3.57
C ILE A 97 -2.87 -5.36 -4.70
N PRO A 98 -2.19 -6.24 -5.46
CA PRO A 98 -1.38 -5.84 -6.59
C PRO A 98 -2.20 -5.50 -7.84
N PHE A 99 -1.51 -4.95 -8.85
CA PHE A 99 -2.10 -4.43 -10.08
C PHE A 99 -1.93 -5.42 -11.24
N ALA A 100 -3.03 -5.93 -11.78
CA ALA A 100 -3.08 -6.48 -13.12
C ALA A 100 -3.09 -5.33 -14.13
N ILE A 101 -2.23 -5.40 -15.16
CA ILE A 101 -1.96 -4.27 -16.04
C ILE A 101 -2.46 -4.54 -17.44
N GLN A 102 -3.24 -3.61 -17.99
CA GLN A 102 -3.42 -3.48 -19.43
C GLN A 102 -2.11 -3.00 -20.04
N ASN A 103 -1.43 -3.86 -20.78
CA ASN A 103 -0.01 -3.70 -21.09
C ASN A 103 0.34 -2.58 -22.09
N SER A 104 -0.62 -2.11 -22.89
CA SER A 104 -0.42 -1.00 -23.84
C SER A 104 -1.73 -0.32 -24.16
N LYS A 105 -1.64 0.86 -24.83
CA LYS A 105 -2.83 1.55 -25.37
C LYS A 105 -3.48 0.79 -26.55
N GLU A 106 -2.81 -0.22 -27.07
CA GLU A 106 -3.30 -1.09 -28.14
C GLU A 106 -3.88 -2.38 -27.61
N ASP A 107 -3.77 -2.63 -26.30
CA ASP A 107 -4.29 -3.82 -25.63
C ASP A 107 -5.79 -3.63 -25.35
N PHE A 108 -6.60 -4.51 -25.91
CA PHE A 108 -8.08 -4.46 -25.79
C PHE A 108 -8.63 -5.54 -24.85
N ASP A 109 -7.79 -6.36 -24.23
CA ASP A 109 -8.19 -7.48 -23.41
C ASP A 109 -7.72 -7.36 -21.95
N LEU A 110 -8.56 -6.72 -21.13
CA LEU A 110 -8.30 -6.58 -19.69
C LEU A 110 -8.61 -7.87 -18.93
N VAL A 111 -9.55 -8.68 -19.43
CA VAL A 111 -9.93 -9.96 -18.80
C VAL A 111 -8.78 -10.96 -18.88
N SER A 112 -8.18 -11.13 -20.06
CA SER A 112 -7.00 -11.99 -20.24
C SER A 112 -5.82 -11.54 -19.38
N ALA A 113 -5.61 -10.24 -19.21
CA ALA A 113 -4.57 -9.71 -18.32
C ALA A 113 -4.80 -10.15 -16.85
N VAL A 114 -6.04 -10.14 -16.39
CA VAL A 114 -6.42 -10.59 -15.05
C VAL A 114 -6.27 -12.10 -14.89
N GLU A 115 -6.70 -12.89 -15.87
CA GLU A 115 -6.59 -14.35 -15.85
C GLU A 115 -5.14 -14.82 -15.82
N GLU A 116 -4.28 -14.18 -16.61
CA GLU A 116 -2.85 -14.42 -16.58
C GLU A 116 -2.27 -14.08 -15.21
N TYR A 117 -2.69 -12.96 -14.63
CA TYR A 117 -2.24 -12.53 -13.32
C TYR A 117 -2.69 -13.51 -12.21
N HIS A 118 -3.90 -14.07 -12.33
CA HIS A 118 -4.36 -15.17 -11.48
C HIS A 118 -3.44 -16.41 -11.60
N THR A 119 -3.04 -16.76 -12.81
CA THR A 119 -2.16 -17.91 -13.05
C THR A 119 -0.81 -17.71 -12.36
N VAL A 120 -0.24 -16.53 -12.43
CA VAL A 120 1.05 -16.20 -11.80
C VAL A 120 0.94 -16.17 -10.26
N ALA A 121 -0.16 -15.66 -9.72
CA ALA A 121 -0.38 -15.53 -8.28
C ALA A 121 -0.70 -16.85 -7.59
N LYS A 122 -1.41 -17.75 -8.28
CA LYS A 122 -1.88 -19.02 -7.72
C LYS A 122 -0.72 -19.89 -7.26
N ASN A 123 -0.78 -20.31 -5.98
CA ASN A 123 0.27 -21.10 -5.33
C ASN A 123 1.66 -20.40 -5.27
N SER A 124 1.68 -19.07 -5.39
CA SER A 124 2.89 -18.25 -5.34
C SER A 124 2.77 -17.09 -4.36
N SER A 125 1.83 -17.16 -3.40
CA SER A 125 1.58 -16.09 -2.45
C SER A 125 1.65 -16.56 -0.99
N TYR A 126 2.41 -15.85 -0.15
CA TYR A 126 2.56 -16.12 1.29
C TYR A 126 1.48 -15.45 2.14
N CYS A 127 0.70 -14.56 1.58
CA CYS A 127 -0.44 -13.88 2.22
C CYS A 127 -1.64 -13.85 1.26
N ASP A 128 -2.82 -13.48 1.75
CA ASP A 128 -3.99 -13.33 0.90
C ASP A 128 -3.82 -12.18 -0.09
N TYR A 129 -4.50 -12.27 -1.23
CA TYR A 129 -4.38 -11.28 -2.29
C TYR A 129 -5.70 -11.02 -3.03
N GLY A 130 -5.88 -9.80 -3.48
CA GLY A 130 -6.87 -9.38 -4.47
C GLY A 130 -6.18 -8.70 -5.63
N PHE A 131 -6.92 -8.14 -6.61
CA PHE A 131 -6.33 -7.38 -7.70
C PHE A 131 -6.99 -6.03 -7.91
N HIS A 132 -6.19 -5.02 -8.19
CA HIS A 132 -6.59 -3.84 -8.94
C HIS A 132 -6.35 -4.09 -10.43
N VAL A 133 -6.95 -3.26 -11.28
CA VAL A 133 -6.60 -3.20 -12.70
C VAL A 133 -6.10 -1.82 -13.09
N ILE A 134 -5.04 -1.76 -13.91
CA ILE A 134 -4.57 -0.52 -14.52
C ILE A 134 -5.20 -0.42 -15.91
N ILE A 135 -5.90 0.69 -16.18
CA ILE A 135 -6.49 0.99 -17.49
C ILE A 135 -5.64 2.05 -18.19
N SER A 136 -5.13 1.72 -19.36
CA SER A 136 -4.38 2.62 -20.24
C SER A 136 -5.12 2.93 -21.56
N ASN A 137 -6.17 2.16 -21.86
CA ASN A 137 -7.03 2.34 -23.04
C ASN A 137 -8.51 2.12 -22.64
N PRO A 138 -9.21 3.17 -22.21
CA PRO A 138 -10.61 3.10 -21.78
C PRO A 138 -11.57 3.17 -22.98
N ASN A 139 -11.52 2.19 -23.87
CA ASN A 139 -12.50 2.09 -24.95
C ASN A 139 -13.84 1.49 -24.48
N ASP A 140 -14.84 1.54 -25.35
CA ASP A 140 -16.20 1.06 -25.06
C ASP A 140 -16.24 -0.41 -24.63
N GLU A 141 -15.42 -1.27 -25.24
CA GLU A 141 -15.36 -2.69 -24.88
C GLU A 141 -14.86 -2.87 -23.45
N ILE A 142 -13.81 -2.16 -23.08
CA ILE A 142 -13.26 -2.19 -21.71
C ILE A 142 -14.28 -1.67 -20.70
N LEU A 143 -14.88 -0.50 -20.96
CA LEU A 143 -15.73 0.17 -19.97
C LEU A 143 -17.14 -0.41 -19.86
N LYS A 144 -17.72 -0.89 -20.99
CA LYS A 144 -19.12 -1.35 -21.05
C LYS A 144 -19.27 -2.85 -20.90
N THR A 145 -18.21 -3.63 -21.21
CA THR A 145 -18.28 -5.10 -21.22
C THR A 145 -17.33 -5.71 -20.19
N GLN A 146 -16.02 -5.46 -20.31
CA GLN A 146 -15.03 -6.20 -19.55
C GLN A 146 -14.95 -5.75 -18.08
N LEU A 147 -14.99 -4.45 -17.80
CA LEU A 147 -14.94 -3.93 -16.44
C LEU A 147 -16.15 -4.37 -15.59
N PRO A 148 -17.40 -4.31 -16.08
CA PRO A 148 -18.53 -4.91 -15.38
C PRO A 148 -18.37 -6.40 -15.09
N LEU A 149 -17.87 -7.17 -16.06
CA LEU A 149 -17.62 -8.61 -15.88
C LEU A 149 -16.56 -8.85 -14.79
N LEU A 150 -15.45 -8.13 -14.81
CA LEU A 150 -14.40 -8.23 -13.80
C LEU A 150 -14.90 -7.87 -12.38
N ALA A 151 -15.75 -6.84 -12.28
CA ALA A 151 -16.34 -6.46 -11.00
C ALA A 151 -17.28 -7.55 -10.46
N GLN A 152 -18.17 -8.07 -11.29
CA GLN A 152 -19.21 -9.02 -10.88
C GLN A 152 -18.68 -10.44 -10.68
N GLN A 153 -17.82 -10.94 -11.59
CA GLN A 153 -17.37 -12.33 -11.56
C GLN A 153 -16.05 -12.53 -10.82
N HIS A 154 -15.12 -11.58 -10.94
CA HIS A 154 -13.79 -11.69 -10.32
C HIS A 154 -13.68 -10.91 -9.01
N GLY A 155 -14.66 -10.05 -8.66
CA GLY A 155 -14.62 -9.21 -7.47
C GLY A 155 -13.50 -8.16 -7.54
N ILE A 156 -13.23 -7.64 -8.74
CA ILE A 156 -12.28 -6.54 -8.97
C ILE A 156 -13.05 -5.24 -8.93
N THR A 157 -12.94 -4.52 -7.81
CA THR A 157 -13.74 -3.35 -7.49
C THR A 157 -12.91 -2.06 -7.38
N SER A 158 -11.77 -2.03 -8.07
CA SER A 158 -10.89 -0.86 -8.10
C SER A 158 -10.06 -0.79 -9.37
N VAL A 159 -9.92 0.43 -9.87
CA VAL A 159 -9.21 0.78 -11.12
C VAL A 159 -8.13 1.79 -10.80
N LYS A 160 -6.93 1.62 -11.36
CA LYS A 160 -5.84 2.60 -11.32
C LYS A 160 -5.70 3.31 -12.66
N VAL A 161 -5.55 4.64 -12.61
CA VAL A 161 -5.31 5.51 -13.77
C VAL A 161 -4.16 6.47 -13.48
N TYR A 162 -3.59 7.03 -14.55
CA TYR A 162 -2.42 7.90 -14.49
C TYR A 162 -2.65 9.17 -15.30
N THR A 163 -2.24 10.31 -14.75
CA THR A 163 -2.18 11.59 -15.47
C THR A 163 -0.77 11.87 -16.02
N THR A 164 0.18 10.97 -15.77
CA THR A 164 1.56 11.01 -16.26
C THR A 164 1.99 9.67 -16.84
N TYR A 165 3.24 9.55 -17.28
CA TYR A 165 3.84 8.42 -17.99
C TYR A 165 3.25 8.17 -19.41
N PRO A 166 4.03 8.37 -20.48
CA PRO A 166 3.54 8.30 -21.86
C PRO A 166 2.74 7.03 -22.18
N ARG A 167 3.13 5.91 -21.56
CA ARG A 167 2.47 4.62 -21.75
C ARG A 167 1.07 4.56 -21.13
N TYR A 168 0.84 5.23 -19.98
CA TYR A 168 -0.36 5.11 -19.16
C TYR A 168 -1.18 6.39 -19.09
N ARG A 169 -0.58 7.53 -19.47
CA ARG A 169 -1.24 8.85 -19.37
C ARG A 169 -2.56 8.86 -20.13
N LEU A 170 -3.61 9.24 -19.43
CA LEU A 170 -4.95 9.48 -19.95
C LEU A 170 -5.22 10.97 -20.11
N SER A 171 -6.06 11.33 -21.09
CA SER A 171 -6.64 12.67 -21.19
C SER A 171 -7.74 12.86 -20.12
N ASP A 172 -8.12 14.12 -19.87
CA ASP A 172 -9.21 14.42 -18.94
C ASP A 172 -10.53 13.80 -19.40
N GLU A 173 -10.82 13.77 -20.72
CA GLU A 173 -11.96 13.08 -21.32
C GLU A 173 -11.98 11.59 -20.96
N GLN A 174 -10.84 10.90 -21.17
CA GLN A 174 -10.69 9.49 -20.83
C GLN A 174 -10.84 9.20 -19.33
N VAL A 175 -10.34 10.12 -18.49
CA VAL A 175 -10.54 10.02 -17.04
C VAL A 175 -12.01 10.18 -16.68
N LEU A 176 -12.73 11.13 -17.29
CA LEU A 176 -14.17 11.34 -17.09
C LEU A 176 -14.99 10.09 -17.48
N ASP A 177 -14.67 9.45 -18.61
CA ASP A 177 -15.32 8.21 -19.06
C ASP A 177 -15.16 7.08 -18.04
N ILE A 178 -13.93 6.89 -17.51
CA ILE A 178 -13.65 5.91 -16.47
C ILE A 178 -14.40 6.25 -15.19
N LEU A 179 -14.38 7.51 -14.76
CA LEU A 179 -15.07 7.97 -13.55
C LEU A 179 -16.59 7.72 -13.66
N LEU A 180 -17.18 7.98 -14.82
CA LEU A 180 -18.61 7.74 -15.07
C LEU A 180 -18.94 6.24 -15.04
N SER A 181 -18.11 5.40 -15.67
CA SER A 181 -18.26 3.95 -15.63
C SER A 181 -18.14 3.42 -14.19
N ASN A 182 -17.12 3.87 -13.46
CA ASN A 182 -16.85 3.44 -12.09
C ASN A 182 -17.95 3.89 -11.11
N ARG A 183 -18.55 5.09 -11.32
CA ARG A 183 -19.71 5.54 -10.57
C ARG A 183 -20.87 4.56 -10.69
N LYS A 184 -21.20 4.12 -11.91
CA LYS A 184 -22.30 3.17 -12.17
C LYS A 184 -22.05 1.79 -11.57
N LEU A 185 -20.79 1.37 -11.51
CA LEU A 185 -20.40 0.05 -11.02
C LEU A 185 -20.05 0.01 -9.53
N GLY A 186 -19.97 1.17 -8.86
CA GLY A 186 -19.51 1.24 -7.47
C GLY A 186 -18.02 0.89 -7.30
N ILE A 187 -17.19 1.15 -8.31
CA ILE A 187 -15.77 0.84 -8.37
C ILE A 187 -14.95 2.03 -7.85
N THR A 188 -13.96 1.76 -7.01
CA THR A 188 -13.02 2.78 -6.51
C THR A 188 -11.99 3.14 -7.60
N THR A 189 -11.87 4.44 -7.91
CA THR A 189 -10.84 4.94 -8.82
C THR A 189 -9.62 5.43 -8.05
N MET A 190 -8.46 4.86 -8.34
CA MET A 190 -7.15 5.24 -7.82
C MET A 190 -6.43 6.09 -8.86
N ILE A 191 -5.89 7.25 -8.49
CA ILE A 191 -5.28 8.18 -9.46
C ILE A 191 -3.86 8.53 -9.05
N HIS A 192 -2.88 8.23 -9.92
CA HIS A 192 -1.56 8.82 -9.86
C HIS A 192 -1.62 10.22 -10.46
N ALA A 193 -1.55 11.24 -9.63
CA ALA A 193 -1.80 12.63 -9.99
C ALA A 193 -0.51 13.45 -10.05
N GLU A 194 0.14 13.49 -11.21
CA GLU A 194 1.23 14.40 -11.55
C GLU A 194 1.01 15.00 -12.95
N ASN A 195 1.35 16.27 -13.14
CA ASN A 195 1.24 16.96 -14.43
C ASN A 195 2.39 16.57 -15.36
N ALA A 196 2.10 15.76 -16.39
CA ALA A 196 3.09 15.26 -17.33
C ALA A 196 3.79 16.37 -18.13
N ASP A 197 3.08 17.43 -18.50
CA ASP A 197 3.64 18.49 -19.34
C ASP A 197 4.66 19.32 -18.57
N ILE A 198 4.42 19.58 -17.27
CA ILE A 198 5.40 20.22 -16.38
C ILE A 198 6.65 19.34 -16.27
N ILE A 199 6.47 18.05 -16.00
CA ILE A 199 7.58 17.08 -15.86
C ILE A 199 8.40 17.00 -17.15
N ASP A 200 7.75 16.88 -18.29
CA ASP A 200 8.42 16.78 -19.59
C ASP A 200 9.17 18.07 -19.94
N PHE A 201 8.56 19.23 -19.65
CA PHE A 201 9.19 20.53 -19.89
C PHE A 201 10.48 20.71 -19.05
N ILE A 202 10.39 20.50 -17.74
CA ILE A 202 11.55 20.61 -16.84
C ILE A 202 12.60 19.55 -17.20
N GLY A 203 12.16 18.31 -17.43
CA GLY A 203 13.06 17.21 -17.79
C GLY A 203 13.88 17.48 -19.05
N LYS A 204 13.29 18.11 -20.10
CA LYS A 204 14.02 18.55 -21.29
C LYS A 204 15.06 19.61 -20.96
N LYS A 205 14.71 20.60 -20.09
CA LYS A 205 15.64 21.65 -19.69
C LYS A 205 16.82 21.13 -18.88
N LEU A 206 16.63 20.14 -18.06
CA LEU A 206 17.70 19.47 -17.33
C LEU A 206 18.63 18.71 -18.28
N GLU A 207 18.08 17.96 -19.24
CA GLU A 207 18.86 17.24 -20.26
C GLU A 207 19.69 18.17 -21.13
N GLU A 208 19.13 19.30 -21.60
CA GLU A 208 19.84 20.35 -22.34
C GLU A 208 21.09 20.83 -21.58
N LYS A 209 21.03 20.85 -20.24
CA LYS A 209 22.12 21.24 -19.36
C LYS A 209 23.01 20.08 -18.90
N LYS A 210 22.74 18.85 -19.37
CA LYS A 210 23.42 17.61 -18.94
C LYS A 210 23.30 17.33 -17.43
N LEU A 211 22.21 17.76 -16.81
CA LEU A 211 21.88 17.54 -15.42
C LEU A 211 21.06 16.24 -15.31
N THR A 212 21.74 15.10 -15.22
CA THR A 212 21.14 13.77 -15.38
C THR A 212 21.36 12.83 -14.21
N ASP A 213 22.07 13.25 -13.14
CA ASP A 213 22.25 12.46 -11.94
C ASP A 213 20.91 12.13 -11.26
N PRO A 214 20.86 11.11 -10.37
CA PRO A 214 19.65 10.71 -9.66
C PRO A 214 18.95 11.86 -8.92
N PHE A 215 19.68 12.83 -8.37
CA PHE A 215 19.12 13.99 -7.69
C PHE A 215 18.15 14.79 -8.58
N TYR A 216 18.44 14.90 -9.88
CA TYR A 216 17.61 15.67 -10.81
C TYR A 216 16.28 14.99 -11.14
N HIS A 217 16.05 13.75 -10.67
CA HIS A 217 14.72 13.15 -10.69
C HIS A 217 13.74 13.99 -9.86
N SER A 218 14.13 14.40 -8.66
CA SER A 218 13.32 15.24 -7.79
C SER A 218 13.08 16.63 -8.40
N GLU A 219 14.11 17.23 -9.00
CA GLU A 219 14.00 18.53 -9.67
C GLU A 219 13.10 18.50 -10.91
N SER A 220 13.11 17.37 -11.65
CA SER A 220 12.27 17.20 -12.85
C SER A 220 10.78 17.05 -12.53
N ARG A 221 10.44 16.72 -11.28
CA ARG A 221 9.08 16.51 -10.78
C ARG A 221 8.77 17.46 -9.62
N PRO A 222 8.76 18.77 -9.87
CA PRO A 222 8.55 19.74 -8.82
C PRO A 222 7.18 19.53 -8.15
N LYS A 223 7.07 19.93 -6.90
CA LYS A 223 5.85 19.74 -6.09
C LYS A 223 4.59 20.27 -6.79
N VAL A 224 4.70 21.40 -7.51
CA VAL A 224 3.59 21.99 -8.27
C VAL A 224 2.99 21.04 -9.33
N ALA A 225 3.76 20.05 -9.81
CA ALA A 225 3.23 19.07 -10.75
C ALA A 225 2.24 18.11 -10.08
N GLU A 226 2.45 17.76 -8.82
CA GLU A 226 1.49 17.00 -8.00
C GLU A 226 0.32 17.88 -7.56
N ASP A 227 0.59 19.12 -7.12
CA ASP A 227 -0.42 20.07 -6.63
C ASP A 227 -1.48 20.35 -7.69
N GLU A 228 -1.06 20.70 -8.92
CA GLU A 228 -1.96 21.01 -10.04
C GLU A 228 -2.78 19.77 -10.43
N ALA A 229 -2.13 18.63 -10.62
CA ALA A 229 -2.83 17.42 -11.03
C ALA A 229 -3.83 16.95 -9.96
N THR A 230 -3.50 17.10 -8.68
CA THR A 230 -4.41 16.80 -7.56
C THR A 230 -5.67 17.68 -7.63
N TYR A 231 -5.50 19.00 -7.78
CA TYR A 231 -6.64 19.92 -7.92
C TYR A 231 -7.51 19.57 -9.12
N ARG A 232 -6.88 19.26 -10.26
CA ARG A 232 -7.57 18.90 -11.49
C ARG A 232 -8.41 17.63 -11.33
N VAL A 233 -7.83 16.52 -10.82
CA VAL A 233 -8.58 15.28 -10.68
C VAL A 233 -9.70 15.36 -9.63
N ILE A 234 -9.54 16.17 -8.58
CA ILE A 234 -10.61 16.49 -7.64
C ILE A 234 -11.76 17.23 -8.36
N SER A 235 -11.44 18.15 -9.26
CA SER A 235 -12.44 18.90 -10.03
C SER A 235 -13.22 17.97 -10.99
N LEU A 236 -12.53 17.03 -11.65
CA LEU A 236 -13.17 16.00 -12.50
C LEU A 236 -14.07 15.08 -11.67
N SER A 237 -13.60 14.63 -10.50
CA SER A 237 -14.39 13.82 -9.57
C SER A 237 -15.66 14.54 -9.10
N LYS A 238 -15.56 15.82 -8.74
CA LYS A 238 -16.71 16.66 -8.35
C LYS A 238 -17.74 16.78 -9.48
N MET A 239 -17.28 16.89 -10.73
CA MET A 239 -18.15 17.00 -11.90
C MET A 239 -18.95 15.72 -12.11
N ILE A 240 -18.34 14.56 -11.98
CA ILE A 240 -19.00 13.25 -12.13
C ILE A 240 -19.75 12.85 -10.85
N ASP A 241 -19.48 13.48 -9.71
CA ASP A 241 -19.98 13.09 -8.39
C ASP A 241 -19.65 11.63 -8.05
N VAL A 242 -18.34 11.32 -8.05
CA VAL A 242 -17.82 9.99 -7.76
C VAL A 242 -16.62 10.06 -6.82
N PRO A 243 -16.51 9.17 -5.81
CA PRO A 243 -15.34 9.13 -4.94
C PRO A 243 -14.08 8.71 -5.71
N ILE A 244 -12.94 9.32 -5.36
CA ILE A 244 -11.61 8.92 -5.85
C ILE A 244 -10.62 8.78 -4.71
N LEU A 245 -9.59 7.94 -4.91
CA LEU A 245 -8.40 7.89 -4.08
C LEU A 245 -7.22 8.49 -4.86
N ILE A 246 -6.57 9.52 -4.33
CA ILE A 246 -5.29 10.00 -4.84
C ILE A 246 -4.19 9.23 -4.12
N VAL A 247 -3.38 8.48 -4.88
CA VAL A 247 -2.42 7.53 -4.32
C VAL A 247 -1.07 8.18 -4.03
N HIS A 248 -0.27 7.56 -3.14
CA HIS A 248 1.13 7.88 -2.81
C HIS A 248 1.45 9.39 -2.75
N MET A 249 0.58 10.18 -2.12
CA MET A 249 0.74 11.63 -2.02
C MET A 249 1.96 12.00 -1.18
N SER A 250 2.74 12.94 -1.68
CA SER A 250 3.99 13.41 -1.10
C SER A 250 4.01 14.93 -0.80
N SER A 251 3.08 15.68 -1.41
CA SER A 251 2.97 17.14 -1.25
C SER A 251 1.99 17.51 -0.15
N GLU A 252 2.46 18.31 0.82
CA GLU A 252 1.60 18.88 1.86
C GLU A 252 0.57 19.86 1.30
N THR A 253 0.87 20.54 0.18
CA THR A 253 -0.06 21.44 -0.52
C THR A 253 -1.17 20.68 -1.22
N ALA A 254 -0.81 19.58 -1.90
CA ALA A 254 -1.79 18.67 -2.50
C ALA A 254 -2.71 18.05 -1.43
N LEU A 255 -2.14 17.63 -0.29
CA LEU A 255 -2.92 17.12 0.85
C LEU A 255 -3.84 18.19 1.47
N ALA A 256 -3.42 19.46 1.49
CA ALA A 256 -4.29 20.56 1.93
C ALA A 256 -5.49 20.73 0.98
N THR A 257 -5.28 20.56 -0.33
CA THR A 257 -6.37 20.60 -1.34
C THR A 257 -7.36 19.43 -1.13
N VAL A 258 -6.85 18.23 -0.81
CA VAL A 258 -7.71 17.10 -0.42
C VAL A 258 -8.49 17.41 0.85
N ARG A 259 -7.85 18.00 1.86
CA ARG A 259 -8.50 18.36 3.12
C ARG A 259 -9.62 19.38 2.91
N ASP A 260 -9.40 20.36 2.05
CA ASP A 260 -10.44 21.32 1.69
C ASP A 260 -11.66 20.64 1.03
N ALA A 261 -11.42 19.73 0.09
CA ALA A 261 -12.48 18.95 -0.52
C ALA A 261 -13.26 18.11 0.52
N GLN A 262 -12.56 17.45 1.45
CA GLN A 262 -13.17 16.65 2.53
C GLN A 262 -13.99 17.55 3.48
N ASN A 263 -13.52 18.74 3.84
CA ASN A 263 -14.26 19.69 4.65
C ASN A 263 -15.58 20.14 3.97
N ASN A 264 -15.63 20.12 2.65
CA ASN A 264 -16.81 20.37 1.85
C ASN A 264 -17.63 19.11 1.55
N LEU A 265 -17.37 18.02 2.30
CA LEU A 265 -18.04 16.71 2.19
C LEU A 265 -17.88 16.02 0.83
N VAL A 266 -16.89 16.42 0.03
CA VAL A 266 -16.57 15.71 -1.21
C VAL A 266 -15.81 14.43 -0.85
N PRO A 267 -16.22 13.24 -1.33
CA PRO A 267 -15.62 11.96 -0.95
C PRO A 267 -14.29 11.72 -1.68
N ILE A 268 -13.29 12.49 -1.30
CA ILE A 268 -11.90 12.38 -1.77
C ILE A 268 -11.09 11.67 -0.70
N PHE A 269 -10.44 10.58 -1.09
CA PHE A 269 -9.53 9.82 -0.25
C PHE A 269 -8.08 10.07 -0.64
N ALA A 270 -7.17 9.96 0.31
CA ALA A 270 -5.74 10.15 0.10
C ALA A 270 -4.95 8.95 0.64
N GLU A 271 -3.93 8.56 -0.09
CA GLU A 271 -2.96 7.56 0.32
C GLU A 271 -1.57 8.20 0.40
N THR A 272 -0.78 7.78 1.37
CA THR A 272 0.66 8.08 1.42
C THR A 272 1.48 6.84 1.76
N CYS A 273 2.80 6.93 1.64
CA CYS A 273 3.73 5.82 1.75
C CYS A 273 4.92 6.16 2.67
N PRO A 274 5.66 5.15 3.18
CA PRO A 274 6.77 5.39 4.11
C PRO A 274 7.82 6.37 3.60
N GLN A 275 8.19 6.31 2.31
CA GLN A 275 9.22 7.17 1.73
C GLN A 275 8.92 8.67 1.93
N TYR A 276 7.67 9.08 1.93
CA TYR A 276 7.26 10.48 2.10
C TYR A 276 7.17 10.94 3.56
N LEU A 277 7.44 10.04 4.49
CA LEU A 277 7.49 10.32 5.93
C LEU A 277 8.91 10.32 6.49
N PHE A 278 9.85 9.64 5.80
CA PHE A 278 11.16 9.32 6.37
C PHE A 278 12.35 9.68 5.49
N LEU A 279 12.15 9.92 4.18
CA LEU A 279 13.23 10.14 3.23
C LEU A 279 13.08 11.49 2.53
N THR A 280 14.14 12.30 2.56
CA THR A 280 14.23 13.56 1.79
C THR A 280 14.97 13.36 0.47
N ALA A 281 14.90 14.33 -0.42
CA ALA A 281 15.63 14.32 -1.69
C ALA A 281 17.15 14.29 -1.52
N ASP A 282 17.67 14.53 -0.31
CA ASP A 282 19.11 14.37 -0.01
C ASP A 282 19.61 12.95 -0.28
N TYR A 283 18.76 11.93 -0.09
CA TYR A 283 19.09 10.55 -0.42
C TYR A 283 19.34 10.29 -1.91
N LEU A 284 18.89 11.19 -2.79
CA LEU A 284 19.14 11.10 -4.24
C LEU A 284 20.52 11.67 -4.64
N LYS A 285 21.21 12.39 -3.73
CA LYS A 285 22.50 13.04 -4.01
C LYS A 285 23.63 12.01 -4.05
N HIS A 286 24.63 12.26 -4.88
CA HIS A 286 25.82 11.41 -5.03
C HIS A 286 26.56 11.16 -3.70
N GLN A 287 26.69 12.16 -2.85
CA GLN A 287 27.36 12.08 -1.55
C GLN A 287 26.40 12.41 -0.43
N CYS A 288 25.53 11.47 -0.10
CA CYS A 288 24.65 11.61 1.05
C CYS A 288 25.24 10.94 2.29
N SER A 289 25.26 11.63 3.41
CA SER A 289 25.74 11.09 4.70
C SER A 289 24.96 9.87 5.18
N HIS A 290 23.75 9.72 4.70
CA HIS A 290 22.83 8.62 5.04
C HIS A 290 23.02 7.37 4.17
N HIS A 291 23.82 7.44 3.09
CA HIS A 291 24.07 6.26 2.25
C HIS A 291 24.88 5.21 2.99
N VAL A 292 24.47 3.94 2.85
CA VAL A 292 25.21 2.79 3.42
C VAL A 292 26.47 2.51 2.61
N HIS A 293 26.39 2.60 1.28
CA HIS A 293 27.52 2.38 0.36
C HIS A 293 28.04 3.71 -0.18
N LYS A 294 28.73 4.47 0.66
CA LYS A 294 29.19 5.83 0.36
C LYS A 294 30.15 5.95 -0.82
N ASP A 295 30.82 4.86 -1.17
CA ASP A 295 31.78 4.79 -2.30
C ASP A 295 31.08 4.54 -3.65
N ASP A 296 29.79 4.20 -3.66
CA ASP A 296 29.02 4.02 -4.90
C ASP A 296 28.47 5.36 -5.39
N PRO A 297 28.99 5.90 -6.52
CA PRO A 297 28.52 7.17 -7.06
C PRO A 297 27.08 7.14 -7.55
N PHE A 298 26.50 5.96 -7.71
CA PHE A 298 25.13 5.79 -8.22
C PHE A 298 24.13 5.36 -7.13
N GLU A 299 24.55 5.30 -5.86
CA GLU A 299 23.72 4.89 -4.72
C GLU A 299 22.36 5.62 -4.68
N GLY A 300 22.33 6.92 -5.03
CA GLY A 300 21.10 7.72 -5.08
C GLY A 300 20.01 7.16 -5.98
N ALA A 301 20.35 6.33 -6.96
CA ALA A 301 19.36 5.69 -7.84
C ALA A 301 18.44 4.71 -7.10
N LYS A 302 18.87 4.14 -5.97
CA LYS A 302 18.06 3.28 -5.10
C LYS A 302 16.82 4.00 -4.57
N TYR A 303 16.85 5.34 -4.48
CA TYR A 303 15.81 6.18 -3.90
C TYR A 303 14.88 6.85 -4.93
N ILE A 304 15.05 6.53 -6.21
CA ILE A 304 14.17 7.05 -7.29
C ILE A 304 12.81 6.38 -7.21
N CYS A 305 11.77 7.20 -6.95
CA CYS A 305 10.35 6.85 -6.95
C CYS A 305 9.50 8.02 -7.46
N SER A 306 8.24 7.80 -7.79
CA SER A 306 7.33 8.85 -8.27
C SER A 306 5.96 8.78 -7.60
N PRO A 307 5.47 9.89 -7.01
CA PRO A 307 6.15 11.19 -6.90
C PRO A 307 7.53 11.09 -6.25
N PRO A 308 8.46 12.06 -6.52
CA PRO A 308 9.80 11.98 -5.96
C PRO A 308 9.84 12.32 -4.47
N LEU A 309 10.93 11.95 -3.83
CA LEU A 309 11.23 12.42 -2.48
C LEU A 309 11.28 13.96 -2.43
N ARG A 310 10.70 14.55 -1.38
CA ARG A 310 10.62 16.01 -1.22
C ARG A 310 11.87 16.57 -0.55
N GLN A 311 12.09 17.87 -0.73
CA GLN A 311 13.37 18.54 -0.43
C GLN A 311 13.67 18.67 1.06
N SER A 312 12.66 18.85 1.90
CA SER A 312 12.86 19.28 3.29
C SER A 312 12.08 18.42 4.29
N GLN A 313 12.59 18.36 5.51
CA GLN A 313 11.89 17.74 6.65
C GLN A 313 10.54 18.42 6.92
N ALA A 314 10.41 19.72 6.67
CA ALA A 314 9.16 20.46 6.85
C ALA A 314 8.03 19.93 5.93
N GLU A 315 8.37 19.54 4.69
CA GLU A 315 7.40 18.92 3.76
C GLU A 315 6.96 17.54 4.26
N LEU A 316 7.89 16.73 4.76
CA LEU A 316 7.58 15.44 5.39
C LEU A 316 6.68 15.62 6.63
N ASP A 317 6.97 16.63 7.46
CA ASP A 317 6.13 16.95 8.63
C ASP A 317 4.73 17.41 8.23
N GLY A 318 4.58 18.04 7.06
CA GLY A 318 3.29 18.35 6.46
C GLY A 318 2.48 17.08 6.14
N VAL A 319 3.12 16.06 5.58
CA VAL A 319 2.47 14.76 5.32
C VAL A 319 2.09 14.06 6.64
N TRP A 320 2.96 14.09 7.64
CA TRP A 320 2.64 13.59 8.99
C TRP A 320 1.42 14.30 9.59
N LYS A 321 1.34 15.62 9.45
CA LYS A 321 0.18 16.41 9.91
C LYS A 321 -1.11 15.95 9.22
N ALA A 322 -1.05 15.63 7.93
CA ALA A 322 -2.20 15.10 7.19
C ALA A 322 -2.61 13.69 7.65
N ILE A 323 -1.67 12.88 8.11
CA ILE A 323 -1.97 11.61 8.79
C ILE A 323 -2.69 11.86 10.12
N GLN A 324 -2.16 12.76 10.95
CA GLN A 324 -2.69 13.06 12.28
C GLN A 324 -4.11 13.65 12.25
N ASN A 325 -4.39 14.53 11.29
CA ASN A 325 -5.68 15.23 11.20
C ASN A 325 -6.77 14.46 10.42
N GLY A 326 -6.48 13.24 9.95
CA GLY A 326 -7.45 12.39 9.26
C GLY A 326 -7.56 12.58 7.74
N THR A 327 -6.80 13.50 7.13
CA THR A 327 -6.81 13.72 5.67
C THR A 327 -6.36 12.49 4.89
N VAL A 328 -5.25 11.87 5.31
CA VAL A 328 -4.78 10.61 4.72
C VAL A 328 -5.70 9.48 5.16
N THR A 329 -6.21 8.72 4.22
CA THR A 329 -7.14 7.62 4.44
C THR A 329 -6.42 6.28 4.56
N VAL A 330 -5.40 6.05 3.72
CA VAL A 330 -4.67 4.78 3.60
C VAL A 330 -3.16 5.03 3.70
N PHE A 331 -2.46 4.11 4.35
CA PHE A 331 -1.01 4.02 4.38
C PHE A 331 -0.57 2.72 3.72
N SER A 332 -0.04 2.79 2.51
CA SER A 332 0.43 1.66 1.70
C SER A 332 1.95 1.69 1.55
N SER A 333 2.54 0.67 0.90
CA SER A 333 3.98 0.64 0.65
C SER A 333 4.38 1.31 -0.67
N ASP A 334 3.53 1.26 -1.67
CA ASP A 334 3.91 1.46 -3.07
C ASP A 334 5.14 0.61 -3.45
N HIS A 335 5.12 -0.66 -3.04
CA HIS A 335 6.19 -1.60 -3.31
C HIS A 335 6.28 -1.86 -4.82
N ALA A 336 7.24 -1.21 -5.46
CA ALA A 336 7.46 -1.28 -6.90
C ALA A 336 8.96 -1.37 -7.24
N PRO A 337 9.73 -2.24 -6.56
CA PRO A 337 11.18 -2.24 -6.69
C PRO A 337 11.68 -2.90 -7.96
N THR A 338 12.92 -2.58 -8.29
CA THR A 338 13.76 -3.38 -9.18
C THR A 338 15.12 -3.59 -8.54
N ILE A 339 15.75 -4.74 -8.82
CA ILE A 339 17.11 -5.05 -8.34
C ILE A 339 18.06 -3.92 -8.70
N TYR A 340 18.86 -3.47 -7.74
CA TYR A 340 19.80 -2.39 -7.96
C TYR A 340 20.92 -2.80 -8.92
N ASP A 341 21.61 -3.90 -8.61
CA ASP A 341 22.74 -4.42 -9.40
C ASP A 341 22.27 -5.31 -10.56
N HIS A 342 21.41 -4.78 -11.41
CA HIS A 342 20.90 -5.50 -12.56
C HIS A 342 20.76 -4.55 -13.78
N PRO A 343 21.15 -4.98 -15.00
CA PRO A 343 21.11 -4.12 -16.20
C PRO A 343 19.68 -3.69 -16.61
N LEU A 344 18.65 -4.43 -16.20
CA LEU A 344 17.24 -4.07 -16.38
C LEU A 344 16.62 -3.50 -15.09
N GLY A 345 17.40 -3.38 -14.00
CA GLY A 345 17.02 -2.79 -12.75
C GLY A 345 17.48 -1.33 -12.64
N LYS A 346 17.83 -0.88 -11.42
CA LYS A 346 18.23 0.52 -11.19
C LYS A 346 19.45 0.93 -12.03
N LYS A 347 20.41 0.02 -12.26
CA LYS A 347 21.59 0.27 -13.09
C LYS A 347 21.30 0.46 -14.59
N ALA A 348 20.07 0.24 -15.06
CA ALA A 348 19.64 0.70 -16.39
C ALA A 348 19.82 2.22 -16.59
N GLY A 349 19.86 2.97 -15.48
CA GLY A 349 20.17 4.39 -15.47
C GLY A 349 21.64 4.76 -15.72
N LEU A 350 22.56 3.79 -15.80
CA LEU A 350 23.95 4.03 -16.19
C LEU A 350 24.12 3.85 -17.70
N VAL A 351 23.91 4.91 -18.46
CA VAL A 351 24.04 4.91 -19.92
C VAL A 351 25.51 5.19 -20.27
N ASN A 352 26.22 4.18 -20.78
CA ASN A 352 27.68 4.25 -21.04
C ASN A 352 28.48 4.74 -19.80
N GLY A 353 28.09 4.32 -18.61
CA GLY A 353 28.73 4.72 -17.35
C GLY A 353 28.35 6.13 -16.85
N ILE A 354 27.47 6.84 -17.53
CA ILE A 354 26.99 8.18 -17.14
C ILE A 354 25.59 8.02 -16.51
N PRO A 355 25.37 8.55 -15.30
CA PRO A 355 24.06 8.56 -14.66
C PRO A 355 23.00 9.27 -15.53
N HIS A 356 21.81 8.65 -15.64
CA HIS A 356 20.67 9.23 -16.34
C HIS A 356 19.36 8.87 -15.62
N TYR A 357 18.88 9.75 -14.76
CA TYR A 357 17.73 9.48 -13.87
C TYR A 357 16.45 9.02 -14.61
N LYS A 358 16.18 9.53 -15.83
CA LYS A 358 15.01 9.11 -16.63
C LYS A 358 15.06 7.64 -17.09
N LYS A 359 16.21 7.00 -17.03
CA LYS A 359 16.40 5.59 -17.39
C LYS A 359 16.38 4.67 -16.18
N VAL A 360 16.41 5.23 -14.97
CA VAL A 360 16.28 4.46 -13.73
C VAL A 360 14.81 4.04 -13.57
N PRO A 361 14.50 2.74 -13.44
CA PRO A 361 13.16 2.32 -13.11
C PRO A 361 12.72 2.92 -11.76
N ASN A 362 11.53 3.54 -11.73
CA ASN A 362 10.97 4.13 -10.52
C ASN A 362 10.43 3.05 -9.57
N GLY A 363 10.49 3.32 -8.28
CA GLY A 363 9.89 2.51 -7.24
C GLY A 363 10.88 1.95 -6.23
N LEU A 364 10.37 1.60 -5.06
CA LEU A 364 11.12 1.20 -3.87
C LEU A 364 10.54 -0.09 -3.28
N PRO A 365 11.34 -0.95 -2.60
CA PRO A 365 10.80 -2.02 -1.77
C PRO A 365 10.23 -1.44 -0.47
N GLY A 366 9.08 -1.97 0.01
CA GLY A 366 8.42 -1.41 1.18
C GLY A 366 7.46 -2.32 1.93
N ILE A 367 7.01 -3.47 1.39
CA ILE A 367 5.97 -4.31 2.01
C ILE A 367 6.33 -4.65 3.48
N GLU A 368 7.53 -5.16 3.72
CA GLU A 368 7.95 -5.64 5.05
C GLU A 368 8.17 -4.49 6.04
N THR A 369 8.71 -3.36 5.58
CA THR A 369 9.09 -2.24 6.45
C THR A 369 7.96 -1.26 6.73
N ARG A 370 6.91 -1.25 5.91
CA ARG A 370 5.80 -0.28 5.98
C ARG A 370 5.17 -0.20 7.37
N MET A 371 4.66 -1.31 7.86
CA MET A 371 3.96 -1.34 9.14
C MET A 371 4.91 -1.10 10.33
N PRO A 372 6.10 -1.74 10.41
CA PRO A 372 7.07 -1.47 11.46
C PRO A 372 7.53 -0.01 11.54
N LEU A 373 7.78 0.65 10.40
CA LEU A 373 8.14 2.08 10.38
C LEU A 373 7.06 2.96 11.00
N LEU A 374 5.81 2.78 10.56
CA LEU A 374 4.70 3.57 11.11
C LEU A 374 4.43 3.24 12.58
N PHE A 375 4.64 1.98 13.00
CA PHE A 375 4.47 1.59 14.40
C PHE A 375 5.54 2.23 15.29
N CYS A 376 6.83 2.03 14.96
CA CYS A 376 7.93 2.57 15.76
C CYS A 376 7.95 4.10 15.81
N LYS A 377 7.80 4.74 14.65
CA LYS A 377 7.94 6.21 14.53
C LYS A 377 6.63 6.98 14.68
N GLY A 378 5.49 6.28 14.66
CA GLY A 378 4.16 6.86 14.85
C GLY A 378 3.54 6.50 16.19
N VAL A 379 3.28 5.19 16.44
CA VAL A 379 2.58 4.73 17.64
C VAL A 379 3.45 4.82 18.90
N GLU A 380 4.65 4.25 18.87
CA GLU A 380 5.53 4.22 20.03
C GLU A 380 6.02 5.61 20.47
N THR A 381 6.14 6.55 19.52
CA THR A 381 6.49 7.95 19.81
C THR A 381 5.27 8.79 20.24
N GLY A 382 4.05 8.25 20.14
CA GLY A 382 2.80 8.98 20.43
C GLY A 382 2.42 9.99 19.34
N ARG A 383 3.04 9.95 18.16
CA ARG A 383 2.72 10.83 17.04
C ARG A 383 1.33 10.54 16.45
N ILE A 384 0.92 9.26 16.48
CA ILE A 384 -0.43 8.79 16.20
C ILE A 384 -0.88 7.77 17.26
N THR A 385 -2.19 7.59 17.39
CA THR A 385 -2.74 6.54 18.28
C THR A 385 -2.68 5.16 17.60
N ALA A 386 -2.78 4.09 18.39
CA ALA A 386 -2.89 2.73 17.89
C ALA A 386 -4.16 2.54 17.02
N GLN A 387 -5.26 3.22 17.37
CA GLN A 387 -6.50 3.23 16.59
C GLN A 387 -6.28 3.86 15.21
N ARG A 388 -5.60 5.03 15.16
CA ARG A 388 -5.27 5.70 13.90
C ARG A 388 -4.38 4.84 13.02
N TYR A 389 -3.43 4.13 13.61
CA TYR A 389 -2.61 3.16 12.91
C TYR A 389 -3.45 2.04 12.26
N VAL A 390 -4.40 1.46 13.02
CA VAL A 390 -5.30 0.41 12.51
C VAL A 390 -6.22 0.96 11.41
N GLU A 391 -6.71 2.20 11.55
CA GLU A 391 -7.46 2.85 10.46
C GLU A 391 -6.66 2.89 9.16
N LEU A 392 -5.43 3.39 9.20
CA LEU A 392 -4.58 3.60 8.04
C LEU A 392 -4.14 2.30 7.36
N CYS A 393 -3.78 1.29 8.16
CA CYS A 393 -3.14 0.08 7.67
C CYS A 393 -4.10 -1.11 7.49
N CYS A 394 -5.30 -1.07 8.09
CA CYS A 394 -6.18 -2.22 8.17
C CYS A 394 -7.63 -1.88 7.78
N SER A 395 -8.34 -1.07 8.59
CA SER A 395 -9.79 -0.93 8.44
C SER A 395 -10.21 -0.03 7.27
N ASN A 396 -9.49 1.07 7.00
CA ASN A 396 -9.81 1.92 5.87
C ASN A 396 -9.52 1.24 4.52
N PRO A 397 -8.35 0.61 4.28
CA PRO A 397 -8.16 -0.15 3.03
C PRO A 397 -9.19 -1.29 2.90
N ALA A 398 -9.57 -1.98 3.98
CA ALA A 398 -10.63 -2.99 3.92
C ALA A 398 -11.97 -2.41 3.44
N LYS A 399 -12.40 -1.28 4.02
CA LYS A 399 -13.63 -0.58 3.64
C LYS A 399 -13.59 -0.03 2.23
N LEU A 400 -12.48 0.61 1.86
CA LEU A 400 -12.32 1.25 0.55
C LEU A 400 -12.35 0.26 -0.60
N TYR A 401 -11.84 -0.96 -0.36
CA TYR A 401 -11.72 -1.98 -1.40
C TYR A 401 -12.63 -3.18 -1.22
N GLY A 402 -13.60 -3.12 -0.31
CA GLY A 402 -14.61 -4.16 -0.13
C GLY A 402 -14.07 -5.51 0.35
N LEU A 403 -13.14 -5.50 1.31
CA LEU A 403 -12.61 -6.69 1.96
C LEU A 403 -13.44 -7.01 3.22
N ASP A 404 -14.69 -7.43 3.05
CA ASP A 404 -15.70 -7.53 4.12
C ASP A 404 -15.30 -8.41 5.30
N LYS A 405 -14.42 -9.37 5.12
CA LYS A 405 -13.97 -10.29 6.17
C LYS A 405 -12.71 -9.84 6.88
N LYS A 406 -12.05 -8.75 6.44
CA LYS A 406 -10.72 -8.33 6.89
C LYS A 406 -10.72 -6.94 7.54
N GLY A 407 -9.57 -6.52 8.07
CA GLY A 407 -9.29 -5.17 8.54
C GLY A 407 -9.87 -4.79 9.91
N THR A 408 -10.52 -5.70 10.61
CA THR A 408 -11.01 -5.47 11.97
C THR A 408 -11.09 -6.75 12.79
N ILE A 409 -10.98 -6.64 14.12
CA ILE A 409 -11.16 -7.74 15.05
C ILE A 409 -12.63 -7.74 15.50
N ALA A 410 -13.44 -8.64 14.93
CA ALA A 410 -14.84 -8.80 15.28
C ALA A 410 -15.29 -10.24 15.00
N VAL A 411 -16.31 -10.70 15.73
CA VAL A 411 -16.90 -12.03 15.53
C VAL A 411 -17.39 -12.17 14.09
N GLY A 412 -17.05 -13.30 13.44
CA GLY A 412 -17.39 -13.61 12.06
C GLY A 412 -16.41 -13.07 11.02
N LYS A 413 -15.34 -12.36 11.42
CA LYS A 413 -14.25 -11.93 10.54
C LYS A 413 -13.14 -12.97 10.48
N ASP A 414 -12.32 -12.91 9.45
CA ASP A 414 -11.12 -13.73 9.34
C ASP A 414 -10.20 -13.47 10.52
N ALA A 415 -9.60 -14.53 11.04
CA ALA A 415 -8.68 -14.44 12.16
C ALA A 415 -7.29 -14.00 11.69
N ASP A 416 -7.20 -12.76 11.20
CA ASP A 416 -5.98 -12.11 10.72
C ASP A 416 -5.49 -11.11 11.77
N PHE A 417 -4.30 -11.34 12.31
CA PHE A 417 -3.74 -10.52 13.38
C PHE A 417 -2.26 -10.20 13.16
N VAL A 418 -1.85 -9.06 13.68
CA VAL A 418 -0.47 -8.77 14.01
C VAL A 418 -0.37 -8.51 15.51
N ILE A 419 0.57 -9.16 16.18
CA ILE A 419 0.87 -9.00 17.60
C ILE A 419 2.25 -8.37 17.72
N TRP A 420 2.32 -7.23 18.39
CA TRP A 420 3.53 -6.48 18.63
C TRP A 420 4.15 -6.84 19.96
N TYR A 421 5.47 -6.70 20.11
CA TYR A 421 6.08 -6.76 21.42
C TYR A 421 5.54 -5.64 22.30
N PRO A 422 5.40 -5.87 23.62
CA PRO A 422 5.18 -4.79 24.57
C PRO A 422 6.29 -3.75 24.46
N LYS A 423 5.95 -2.48 24.69
CA LYS A 423 6.92 -1.38 24.60
C LYS A 423 8.16 -1.65 25.47
N GLY A 424 9.35 -1.55 24.85
CA GLY A 424 10.63 -1.75 25.52
C GLY A 424 11.02 -3.23 25.78
N LYS A 425 10.23 -4.20 25.34
CA LYS A 425 10.56 -5.63 25.48
C LYS A 425 11.51 -6.12 24.38
N MET A 426 11.38 -5.60 23.18
CA MET A 426 12.31 -5.92 22.09
C MET A 426 13.53 -5.00 22.16
N ALA A 427 14.72 -5.58 22.04
CA ALA A 427 15.94 -4.78 21.90
C ALA A 427 15.93 -4.04 20.55
N PRO A 428 16.22 -2.71 20.53
CA PRO A 428 16.36 -1.98 19.27
C PRO A 428 17.41 -2.61 18.37
N PHE A 429 17.18 -2.54 17.06
CA PHE A 429 18.14 -3.03 16.06
C PHE A 429 18.19 -2.07 14.87
N VAL A 430 19.34 -2.04 14.20
CA VAL A 430 19.53 -1.29 12.96
C VAL A 430 19.22 -2.22 11.79
N LEU A 431 18.33 -1.79 10.89
CA LEU A 431 17.92 -2.59 9.75
C LEU A 431 19.07 -2.78 8.76
N SER A 432 19.28 -4.03 8.34
CA SER A 432 20.07 -4.39 7.17
C SER A 432 19.18 -5.09 6.15
N ASN A 433 19.43 -4.88 4.85
CA ASN A 433 18.68 -5.54 3.79
C ASN A 433 18.67 -7.08 3.92
N SER A 434 19.76 -7.66 4.44
CA SER A 434 19.88 -9.10 4.67
C SER A 434 18.87 -9.68 5.68
N MET A 435 18.22 -8.82 6.49
CA MET A 435 17.18 -9.21 7.44
C MET A 435 15.78 -9.32 6.79
N LEU A 436 15.64 -8.81 5.57
CA LEU A 436 14.37 -8.74 4.85
C LEU A 436 14.16 -9.96 3.93
N HIS A 437 12.90 -10.22 3.58
CA HIS A 437 12.50 -11.45 2.90
C HIS A 437 12.13 -11.25 1.40
N HIS A 438 12.13 -10.00 0.91
CA HIS A 438 11.91 -9.72 -0.52
C HIS A 438 13.08 -10.18 -1.41
N GLY A 439 12.89 -10.21 -2.74
CA GLY A 439 13.92 -10.62 -3.69
C GLY A 439 14.85 -9.50 -4.16
N ILE A 440 14.82 -8.34 -3.54
CA ILE A 440 15.56 -7.13 -3.94
C ILE A 440 16.85 -7.01 -3.12
N ASP A 441 17.89 -6.50 -3.76
CA ASP A 441 19.25 -6.42 -3.21
C ASP A 441 19.52 -5.16 -2.37
N TYR A 442 18.51 -4.36 -2.06
CA TYR A 442 18.60 -3.17 -1.21
C TYR A 442 17.29 -2.87 -0.49
N SER A 443 17.38 -2.06 0.57
CA SER A 443 16.25 -1.41 1.21
C SER A 443 16.51 0.10 1.32
N PRO A 444 15.53 0.98 1.01
CA PRO A 444 15.69 2.42 1.20
C PRO A 444 15.73 2.82 2.69
N PHE A 445 15.40 1.88 3.59
CA PHE A 445 15.39 2.07 5.04
C PHE A 445 16.54 1.34 5.75
N GLU A 446 17.53 0.86 5.00
CA GLU A 446 18.74 0.29 5.58
C GLU A 446 19.47 1.33 6.43
N GLY A 447 19.99 0.92 7.60
CA GLY A 447 20.57 1.83 8.57
C GLY A 447 19.57 2.50 9.52
N VAL A 448 18.26 2.36 9.31
CA VAL A 448 17.24 2.88 10.24
C VAL A 448 17.11 2.00 11.46
N GLU A 449 17.05 2.61 12.64
CA GLU A 449 16.80 1.92 13.91
C GLU A 449 15.30 1.64 14.09
N PHE A 450 15.00 0.38 14.42
CA PHE A 450 13.67 -0.09 14.81
C PHE A 450 13.64 -0.47 16.29
N THR A 451 12.62 -0.03 16.99
CA THR A 451 12.37 -0.28 18.42
C THR A 451 11.34 -1.39 18.65
N ASN A 452 10.63 -1.79 17.58
CA ASN A 452 9.63 -2.85 17.60
C ASN A 452 9.49 -3.48 16.22
N TRP A 453 8.94 -4.69 16.19
CA TRP A 453 8.65 -5.46 14.98
C TRP A 453 7.50 -6.42 15.26
N PRO A 454 6.73 -6.92 14.27
CA PRO A 454 5.73 -7.96 14.52
C PRO A 454 6.33 -9.19 15.21
N ARG A 455 5.81 -9.51 16.41
CA ARG A 455 6.16 -10.74 17.13
C ARG A 455 5.50 -11.93 16.48
N TYR A 456 4.18 -11.80 16.24
CA TYR A 456 3.40 -12.77 15.48
C TYR A 456 2.62 -12.11 14.38
N THR A 457 2.53 -12.78 13.23
CA THR A 457 1.51 -12.53 12.22
C THR A 457 0.69 -13.79 12.04
N ILE A 458 -0.61 -13.62 12.07
CA ILE A 458 -1.58 -14.71 12.00
C ILE A 458 -2.50 -14.45 10.82
N LEU A 459 -2.65 -15.44 9.95
CA LEU A 459 -3.50 -15.39 8.76
C LEU A 459 -4.52 -16.51 8.84
N ARG A 460 -5.81 -16.15 8.89
CA ARG A 460 -6.93 -17.09 9.05
C ARG A 460 -6.67 -18.12 10.16
N GLY A 461 -6.26 -17.61 11.34
CA GLY A 461 -6.01 -18.41 12.53
C GLY A 461 -4.73 -19.26 12.52
N CYS A 462 -3.94 -19.20 11.45
CA CYS A 462 -2.65 -19.88 11.36
C CYS A 462 -1.51 -18.90 11.61
N VAL A 463 -0.57 -19.22 12.49
CA VAL A 463 0.66 -18.46 12.67
C VAL A 463 1.48 -18.59 11.39
N VAL A 464 1.70 -17.47 10.70
CA VAL A 464 2.48 -17.40 9.44
C VAL A 464 3.85 -16.75 9.64
N TRP A 465 4.01 -16.07 10.77
CA TRP A 465 5.27 -15.50 11.24
C TRP A 465 5.35 -15.61 12.76
N ASP A 466 6.45 -16.13 13.27
CA ASP A 466 6.82 -16.14 14.69
C ASP A 466 8.27 -15.71 14.81
N ARG A 467 8.50 -14.46 15.24
CA ARG A 467 9.85 -13.89 15.29
C ARG A 467 10.77 -14.62 16.26
N ASP A 468 10.21 -15.10 17.37
CA ASP A 468 10.96 -15.75 18.44
C ASP A 468 11.28 -17.22 18.15
N ASN A 469 10.40 -17.89 17.33
CA ASN A 469 10.47 -19.33 17.14
C ASN A 469 10.24 -19.73 15.67
N GLY A 470 11.27 -19.68 14.85
CA GLY A 470 11.26 -20.24 13.49
C GLY A 470 11.04 -19.23 12.36
N GLY A 471 10.70 -17.96 12.68
CA GLY A 471 10.58 -16.91 11.67
C GLY A 471 9.39 -17.10 10.75
N LEU A 472 9.61 -17.13 9.43
CA LEU A 472 8.55 -17.27 8.43
C LEU A 472 8.07 -18.74 8.37
N MET A 473 6.81 -18.94 8.76
CA MET A 473 6.12 -20.24 8.79
C MET A 473 5.17 -20.44 7.60
N ALA A 474 4.82 -19.35 6.89
CA ALA A 474 4.03 -19.42 5.66
C ALA A 474 4.80 -20.10 4.52
N SER A 475 4.06 -20.71 3.62
CA SER A 475 4.57 -21.21 2.33
C SER A 475 3.97 -20.38 1.18
N LYS A 476 4.52 -20.55 -0.01
CA LYS A 476 4.01 -19.86 -1.23
C LYS A 476 2.60 -20.26 -1.65
N SER A 477 2.01 -21.27 -1.02
CA SER A 477 0.62 -21.70 -1.22
C SER A 477 -0.31 -21.30 -0.08
N THR A 478 0.17 -20.51 0.89
CA THR A 478 -0.61 -20.09 2.06
C THR A 478 -1.69 -19.07 1.69
N GLY A 479 -1.37 -18.13 0.79
CA GLY A 479 -2.26 -17.06 0.37
C GLY A 479 -3.41 -17.56 -0.52
N GLN A 480 -4.55 -16.92 -0.38
CA GLN A 480 -5.76 -17.17 -1.16
C GLN A 480 -6.22 -15.90 -1.86
N TYR A 481 -6.83 -16.07 -3.04
CA TYR A 481 -7.49 -14.95 -3.70
C TYR A 481 -8.75 -14.54 -2.96
N VAL A 482 -8.88 -13.23 -2.68
CA VAL A 482 -10.05 -12.66 -2.01
C VAL A 482 -10.87 -11.88 -3.03
N LYS A 483 -12.05 -12.38 -3.36
CA LYS A 483 -13.05 -11.60 -4.11
C LYS A 483 -13.54 -10.45 -3.24
N ARG A 484 -13.57 -9.27 -3.81
CA ARG A 484 -13.97 -8.04 -3.11
C ARG A 484 -15.37 -7.61 -3.50
N THR A 485 -16.04 -6.92 -2.59
CA THR A 485 -17.31 -6.22 -2.84
C THR A 485 -17.05 -4.75 -3.18
N GLY A 486 -18.09 -3.96 -3.39
CA GLY A 486 -17.97 -2.51 -3.52
C GLY A 486 -17.46 -1.85 -2.24
N SER A 487 -16.96 -0.62 -2.37
CA SER A 487 -16.53 0.20 -1.23
C SER A 487 -17.68 0.45 -0.25
N SER A 488 -17.40 0.35 1.05
CA SER A 488 -18.31 0.79 2.12
C SER A 488 -17.96 2.19 2.67
N MET A 489 -17.02 2.88 2.02
CA MET A 489 -16.73 4.30 2.28
C MET A 489 -17.80 5.21 1.65
N PRO A 490 -17.87 6.51 2.03
CA PRO A 490 -18.82 7.44 1.42
C PRO A 490 -18.77 7.43 -0.11
N GLY A 491 -19.93 7.28 -0.73
CA GLY A 491 -20.11 7.21 -2.17
C GLY A 491 -20.59 8.55 -2.78
N PRO A 492 -21.18 8.52 -3.98
CA PRO A 492 -21.73 9.69 -4.65
C PRO A 492 -22.77 10.41 -3.77
N MET A 493 -22.82 11.74 -3.88
CA MET A 493 -23.75 12.59 -3.10
C MET A 493 -25.11 12.78 -3.77
N GLY A 494 -25.33 12.19 -4.97
CA GLY A 494 -26.55 12.31 -5.76
C GLY A 494 -26.66 13.60 -6.57
N LYS A 495 -25.59 14.37 -6.69
CA LYS A 495 -25.53 15.56 -7.52
C LYS A 495 -25.50 15.19 -9.00
N LEU A 496 -26.23 15.94 -9.84
CA LEU A 496 -26.25 15.79 -11.30
C LEU A 496 -26.63 14.36 -11.78
N SER A 497 -27.30 13.55 -10.94
CA SER A 497 -27.76 12.21 -11.31
C SER A 497 -28.55 12.19 -12.63
N TYR A 498 -29.41 13.19 -12.84
CA TYR A 498 -30.23 13.35 -14.06
C TYR A 498 -29.42 13.52 -15.36
N ILE A 499 -28.12 13.85 -15.29
CA ILE A 499 -27.22 13.93 -16.46
C ILE A 499 -26.56 12.58 -16.74
N PHE A 500 -26.27 11.81 -15.68
CA PHE A 500 -25.39 10.65 -15.74
C PHE A 500 -26.10 9.30 -15.58
N GLU A 501 -27.39 9.32 -15.27
CA GLU A 501 -28.28 8.14 -15.32
C GLU A 501 -28.76 7.86 -16.75
#